data_139bade81a5b66037ddf1489498c8d66
#
_entry.id   139bade81a5b66037ddf1489498c8d66
#
_cell.length_a   1.000
_cell.length_b   1.000
_cell.length_c   1.000
_cell.angle_alpha   90.00
_cell.angle_beta   90.00
_cell.angle_gamma   90.00
#
_symmetry.space_group_name_H-M   'P 1'
#
loop_
_entity.id
_entity.type
_entity.pdbx_description
1 polymer ?
#
loop_
_entity_poly.entity_id
_entity_poly.type
_entity_poly.pdbx_seq_one_letter_code
_entity_poly.pdbx_strand_id
1 'polypeptide(L)'
;MISRRGRLLIVSLLALLFIAPALGMPAGPPWENNGNLVVETGCSCHGGGSPSNNVVVSISGIPRSYDTGQSYDFTISLRDATNSDGGFMLWDYNGGTLTPGEGSQSVAEEPGALSQSAPGNDWIVTWTAPAEDVGTIAFQLVGNAVNGDGLPNEEDHWNILSFSISAPDTTTNDDEDGLALRTLSVGDYDSLFVADVDPAELEAERQQHIADQYFDNGNLFYWTTLSILLIAAIFQGE
;
A
#
# COMPACT_ATOMS: atom_id res chain seq x y z
N MET A 1 14.62 39.65 28.10
CA MET A 1 14.18 38.56 29.00
C MET A 1 12.77 38.14 28.63
N ILE A 2 12.56 36.89 28.24
CA ILE A 2 11.24 36.35 27.87
C ILE A 2 10.47 36.12 29.19
N SER A 3 9.24 36.64 29.27
CA SER A 3 8.41 36.47 30.45
C SER A 3 8.10 35.00 30.74
N ARG A 4 7.81 34.63 31.98
CA ARG A 4 7.45 33.25 32.36
C ARG A 4 6.27 32.69 31.53
N ARG A 5 5.30 33.54 31.18
CA ARG A 5 4.19 33.20 30.29
C ARG A 5 4.64 32.96 28.83
N GLY A 6 5.63 33.72 28.35
CA GLY A 6 6.18 33.53 27.02
C GLY A 6 6.98 32.23 26.87
N ARG A 7 7.70 31.82 27.94
CA ARG A 7 8.41 30.52 27.96
C ARG A 7 7.44 29.34 27.96
N LEU A 8 6.35 29.42 28.73
CA LEU A 8 5.30 28.38 28.72
C LEU A 8 4.63 28.24 27.36
N LEU A 9 4.36 29.36 26.69
CA LEU A 9 3.79 29.33 25.33
C LEU A 9 4.74 28.70 24.31
N ILE A 10 6.04 28.98 24.42
CA ILE A 10 7.05 28.39 23.51
C ILE A 10 7.16 26.88 23.75
N VAL A 11 7.17 26.44 25.00
CA VAL A 11 7.22 25.00 25.35
C VAL A 11 5.97 24.28 24.91
N SER A 12 4.78 24.89 25.08
CA SER A 12 3.53 24.29 24.59
C SER A 12 3.46 24.23 23.05
N LEU A 13 3.99 25.24 22.35
CA LEU A 13 4.06 25.26 20.90
C LEU A 13 5.06 24.23 20.35
N LEU A 14 6.20 24.05 21.03
CA LEU A 14 7.18 23.02 20.73
C LEU A 14 6.60 21.62 20.99
N ALA A 15 5.87 21.41 22.08
CA ALA A 15 5.23 20.13 22.37
C ALA A 15 4.18 19.76 21.30
N LEU A 16 3.44 20.74 20.77
CA LEU A 16 2.48 20.53 19.66
C LEU A 16 3.14 20.13 18.35
N LEU A 17 4.40 20.50 18.11
CA LEU A 17 5.16 20.10 16.92
C LEU A 17 5.56 18.61 16.92
N PHE A 18 5.55 17.95 18.08
CA PHE A 18 5.86 16.52 18.20
C PHE A 18 4.61 15.62 18.17
N ILE A 19 3.41 16.20 18.10
CA ILE A 19 2.15 15.47 17.89
C ILE A 19 1.81 15.51 16.39
N ALA A 20 2.75 15.10 15.55
CA ALA A 20 2.37 14.70 14.20
C ALA A 20 1.86 13.27 14.33
N PRO A 21 0.56 12.98 14.10
CA PRO A 21 0.13 11.62 13.94
C PRO A 21 0.94 11.05 12.75
N ALA A 22 1.50 9.86 12.90
CA ALA A 22 1.91 9.07 11.75
C ALA A 22 0.61 8.73 11.01
N LEU A 23 0.20 9.63 10.12
CA LEU A 23 -0.97 9.40 9.27
C LEU A 23 -0.54 8.36 8.25
N GLY A 24 -1.17 7.21 8.26
CA GLY A 24 -1.14 6.29 7.14
C GLY A 24 -1.43 7.07 5.85
N MET A 25 -1.01 6.58 4.71
CA MET A 25 -1.22 7.21 3.40
C MET A 25 -2.46 6.61 2.70
N PRO A 26 -3.68 6.94 3.18
CA PRO A 26 -4.90 6.35 2.64
C PRO A 26 -5.15 6.71 1.17
N ALA A 27 -4.56 7.82 0.72
CA ALA A 27 -4.67 8.32 -0.64
C ALA A 27 -3.50 7.90 -1.53
N GLY A 28 -2.92 6.72 -1.27
CA GLY A 28 -1.85 6.14 -2.07
C GLY A 28 -0.46 6.27 -1.47
N PRO A 29 0.44 5.30 -1.75
CA PRO A 29 1.82 5.36 -1.33
C PRO A 29 2.57 6.46 -2.08
N PRO A 30 3.73 6.91 -1.57
CA PRO A 30 4.61 7.78 -2.34
C PRO A 30 5.16 7.02 -3.56
N TRP A 31 5.53 7.74 -4.61
CA TRP A 31 6.17 7.16 -5.79
C TRP A 31 7.52 6.52 -5.45
N GLU A 32 8.29 7.19 -4.60
CA GLU A 32 9.61 6.74 -4.15
C GLU A 32 9.70 6.65 -2.63
N ASN A 33 10.42 5.65 -2.17
CA ASN A 33 10.85 5.52 -0.78
C ASN A 33 12.37 5.33 -0.73
N ASN A 34 13.08 6.24 -0.06
CA ASN A 34 14.55 6.22 0.04
C ASN A 34 15.27 6.11 -1.32
N GLY A 35 14.73 6.76 -2.37
CA GLY A 35 15.30 6.76 -3.71
C GLY A 35 15.01 5.49 -4.53
N ASN A 36 14.12 4.63 -4.07
CA ASN A 36 13.66 3.45 -4.80
C ASN A 36 12.18 3.58 -5.14
N LEU A 37 11.79 3.14 -6.32
CA LEU A 37 10.39 3.14 -6.75
C LEU A 37 9.60 2.11 -5.94
N VAL A 38 8.51 2.56 -5.31
CA VAL A 38 7.67 1.70 -4.47
C VAL A 38 7.04 0.58 -5.29
N VAL A 39 6.66 0.85 -6.52
CA VAL A 39 6.10 -0.16 -7.42
C VAL A 39 7.07 -1.30 -7.72
N GLU A 40 8.39 -1.04 -7.69
CA GLU A 40 9.44 -2.04 -7.96
C GLU A 40 9.96 -2.72 -6.70
N THR A 41 10.02 -1.99 -5.58
CA THR A 41 10.64 -2.47 -4.34
C THR A 41 9.64 -2.85 -3.26
N GLY A 42 8.36 -2.51 -3.48
CA GLY A 42 7.28 -2.82 -2.57
C GLY A 42 7.12 -1.85 -1.41
N CYS A 43 6.18 -2.18 -0.54
CA CYS A 43 5.82 -1.38 0.62
C CYS A 43 6.77 -1.62 1.80
N SER A 44 8.07 -1.40 1.61
CA SER A 44 9.13 -1.76 2.55
C SER A 44 9.04 -1.10 3.95
N CYS A 45 8.14 -0.13 4.16
CA CYS A 45 7.82 0.39 5.48
C CYS A 45 6.86 -0.52 6.26
N HIS A 46 6.16 -1.42 5.57
CA HIS A 46 5.16 -2.35 6.10
C HIS A 46 5.72 -3.78 6.16
N GLY A 47 5.07 -4.68 6.89
CA GLY A 47 5.39 -6.10 6.91
C GLY A 47 6.82 -6.43 7.32
N GLY A 48 7.43 -5.64 8.21
CA GLY A 48 8.84 -5.82 8.57
C GLY A 48 9.82 -5.60 7.40
N GLY A 49 9.40 -4.90 6.32
CA GLY A 49 10.22 -4.58 5.16
C GLY A 49 10.34 -5.69 4.12
N SER A 50 9.56 -6.76 4.23
CA SER A 50 9.62 -7.92 3.33
C SER A 50 8.26 -8.29 2.78
N PRO A 51 8.17 -8.81 1.53
CA PRO A 51 6.91 -9.30 0.99
C PRO A 51 6.41 -10.52 1.79
N SER A 52 5.09 -10.64 1.88
CA SER A 52 4.42 -11.70 2.62
C SER A 52 3.52 -12.52 1.70
N ASN A 53 3.58 -13.84 1.82
CA ASN A 53 2.64 -14.74 1.16
C ASN A 53 1.26 -14.78 1.83
N ASN A 54 1.08 -14.13 3.00
CA ASN A 54 -0.21 -14.04 3.68
C ASN A 54 -1.20 -13.16 2.92
N VAL A 55 -0.73 -12.21 2.12
CA VAL A 55 -1.57 -11.43 1.22
C VAL A 55 -1.53 -11.99 -0.20
N VAL A 56 -2.70 -12.20 -0.77
CA VAL A 56 -2.87 -12.51 -2.19
C VAL A 56 -3.16 -11.22 -2.95
N VAL A 57 -2.22 -10.84 -3.81
CA VAL A 57 -2.37 -9.73 -4.76
C VAL A 57 -2.73 -10.34 -6.11
N SER A 58 -3.85 -9.97 -6.68
CA SER A 58 -4.31 -10.50 -7.95
C SER A 58 -4.79 -9.42 -8.90
N ILE A 59 -4.70 -9.72 -10.18
CA ILE A 59 -5.23 -8.89 -11.25
C ILE A 59 -5.87 -9.78 -12.32
N SER A 60 -7.08 -9.44 -12.73
CA SER A 60 -7.83 -10.16 -13.77
C SER A 60 -8.20 -9.24 -14.93
N GLY A 61 -8.66 -9.81 -16.02
CA GLY A 61 -8.96 -9.06 -17.24
C GLY A 61 -7.74 -8.88 -18.16
N ILE A 62 -6.64 -9.58 -17.90
CA ILE A 62 -5.36 -9.43 -18.60
C ILE A 62 -5.34 -10.23 -19.89
N PRO A 63 -5.23 -9.61 -21.08
CA PRO A 63 -5.07 -10.34 -22.33
C PRO A 63 -3.69 -11.03 -22.41
N ARG A 64 -3.55 -12.07 -23.21
CA ARG A 64 -2.24 -12.69 -23.48
C ARG A 64 -1.40 -11.81 -24.39
N SER A 65 -2.04 -11.27 -25.43
CA SER A 65 -1.49 -10.26 -26.33
C SER A 65 -2.50 -9.13 -26.46
N TYR A 66 -2.02 -7.93 -26.73
CA TYR A 66 -2.91 -6.78 -26.91
C TYR A 66 -3.24 -6.55 -28.39
N ASP A 67 -4.42 -5.99 -28.63
CA ASP A 67 -4.75 -5.36 -29.92
C ASP A 67 -4.43 -3.87 -29.80
N THR A 68 -3.78 -3.29 -30.81
CA THR A 68 -3.40 -1.87 -30.83
C THR A 68 -4.60 -0.96 -30.64
N GLY A 69 -4.51 -0.04 -29.68
CA GLY A 69 -5.57 0.92 -29.35
C GLY A 69 -6.78 0.32 -28.63
N GLN A 70 -6.81 -0.99 -28.33
CA GLN A 70 -7.88 -1.64 -27.59
C GLN A 70 -7.78 -1.31 -26.10
N SER A 71 -8.93 -1.14 -25.45
CA SER A 71 -9.02 -0.95 -24.00
C SER A 71 -9.46 -2.24 -23.31
N TYR A 72 -8.87 -2.49 -22.13
CA TYR A 72 -9.12 -3.64 -21.27
C TYR A 72 -9.38 -3.17 -19.84
N ASP A 73 -10.42 -3.69 -19.23
CA ASP A 73 -10.69 -3.43 -17.82
C ASP A 73 -9.98 -4.46 -16.95
N PHE A 74 -9.09 -3.98 -16.10
CA PHE A 74 -8.36 -4.78 -15.13
C PHE A 74 -9.04 -4.67 -13.77
N THR A 75 -9.31 -5.81 -13.14
CA THR A 75 -9.76 -5.86 -11.75
C THR A 75 -8.60 -6.25 -10.86
N ILE A 76 -8.18 -5.34 -9.99
CA ILE A 76 -7.15 -5.56 -8.97
C ILE A 76 -7.86 -5.98 -7.69
N SER A 77 -7.35 -7.03 -7.04
CA SER A 77 -7.90 -7.53 -5.79
C SER A 77 -6.80 -7.84 -4.78
N LEU A 78 -7.02 -7.44 -3.54
CA LEU A 78 -6.24 -7.84 -2.37
C LEU A 78 -7.08 -8.77 -1.50
N ARG A 79 -6.48 -9.84 -1.02
CA ARG A 79 -7.09 -10.75 -0.06
C ARG A 79 -6.08 -11.12 1.00
N ASP A 80 -6.48 -10.95 2.24
CA ASP A 80 -5.70 -11.28 3.43
C ASP A 80 -6.65 -11.84 4.49
N ALA A 81 -6.20 -12.80 5.28
CA ALA A 81 -7.05 -13.44 6.28
C ALA A 81 -7.37 -12.52 7.48
N THR A 82 -6.50 -11.56 7.75
CA THR A 82 -6.55 -10.67 8.92
C THR A 82 -6.86 -9.23 8.57
N ASN A 83 -6.43 -8.77 7.40
CA ASN A 83 -6.52 -7.38 6.97
C ASN A 83 -7.60 -7.21 5.89
N SER A 84 -8.59 -6.36 6.14
CA SER A 84 -9.74 -6.14 5.25
C SER A 84 -9.61 -4.93 4.34
N ASP A 85 -8.62 -4.07 4.58
CA ASP A 85 -8.37 -2.85 3.84
C ASP A 85 -6.94 -2.82 3.32
N GLY A 86 -6.70 -2.00 2.32
CA GLY A 86 -5.37 -1.88 1.76
C GLY A 86 -5.27 -0.86 0.63
N GLY A 87 -4.22 -0.99 -0.14
CA GLY A 87 -3.95 -0.16 -1.28
C GLY A 87 -3.09 -0.86 -2.32
N PHE A 88 -2.93 -0.22 -3.45
CA PHE A 88 -2.12 -0.74 -4.55
C PHE A 88 -1.35 0.38 -5.26
N MET A 89 -0.34 -0.03 -6.05
CA MET A 89 0.26 0.77 -7.11
C MET A 89 0.47 -0.13 -8.33
N LEU A 90 0.03 0.34 -9.49
CA LEU A 90 0.16 -0.34 -10.79
C LEU A 90 0.87 0.57 -11.78
N TRP A 91 1.82 0.03 -12.53
CA TRP A 91 2.54 0.73 -13.58
C TRP A 91 2.83 -0.19 -14.77
N ASP A 92 2.68 0.33 -15.97
CA ASP A 92 2.98 -0.36 -17.25
C ASP A 92 4.25 0.20 -17.93
N TYR A 93 5.07 0.94 -17.17
CA TYR A 93 6.27 1.61 -17.68
C TYR A 93 5.99 2.53 -18.87
N ASN A 94 4.80 3.14 -18.89
CA ASN A 94 4.31 3.99 -19.97
C ASN A 94 4.19 3.25 -21.32
N GLY A 95 3.96 1.93 -21.28
CA GLY A 95 3.76 1.10 -22.46
C GLY A 95 2.39 1.26 -23.10
N GLY A 96 1.42 1.81 -22.38
CA GLY A 96 0.06 2.12 -22.82
C GLY A 96 -0.47 3.33 -22.08
N THR A 97 -1.78 3.32 -21.80
CA THR A 97 -2.43 4.37 -21.00
C THR A 97 -3.28 3.76 -19.91
N LEU A 98 -2.91 3.95 -18.66
CA LEU A 98 -3.68 3.56 -17.49
C LEU A 98 -4.65 4.68 -17.10
N THR A 99 -5.93 4.35 -17.00
CA THR A 99 -7.00 5.27 -16.61
C THR A 99 -7.59 4.81 -15.28
N PRO A 100 -7.61 5.68 -14.25
CA PRO A 100 -8.17 5.31 -12.95
C PRO A 100 -9.69 5.14 -13.02
N GLY A 101 -10.20 4.15 -12.27
CA GLY A 101 -11.62 3.98 -11.99
C GLY A 101 -11.99 4.42 -10.59
N GLU A 102 -13.15 3.99 -10.09
CA GLU A 102 -13.61 4.33 -8.75
C GLU A 102 -12.62 3.83 -7.69
N GLY A 103 -12.31 4.67 -6.70
CA GLY A 103 -11.39 4.36 -5.60
C GLY A 103 -9.90 4.38 -6.00
N SER A 104 -9.57 4.75 -7.25
CA SER A 104 -8.19 4.88 -7.72
C SER A 104 -7.89 6.27 -8.29
N GLN A 105 -6.62 6.57 -8.49
CA GLN A 105 -6.11 7.85 -9.00
C GLN A 105 -4.77 7.67 -9.70
N SER A 106 -4.40 8.64 -10.56
CA SER A 106 -3.04 8.75 -11.06
C SER A 106 -2.08 9.16 -9.96
N VAL A 107 -0.86 8.63 -9.98
CA VAL A 107 0.23 9.04 -9.10
C VAL A 107 0.72 10.42 -9.52
N ALA A 108 0.89 11.34 -8.56
CA ALA A 108 1.21 12.73 -8.87
C ALA A 108 2.58 12.90 -9.54
N GLU A 109 3.56 12.12 -9.10
CA GLU A 109 4.95 12.14 -9.59
C GLU A 109 5.12 11.37 -10.90
N GLU A 110 4.27 10.38 -11.15
CA GLU A 110 4.24 9.56 -12.37
C GLU A 110 2.79 9.33 -12.81
N PRO A 111 2.22 10.27 -13.61
CA PRO A 111 0.81 10.18 -14.01
C PRO A 111 0.45 8.94 -14.84
N GLY A 112 1.46 8.25 -15.40
CA GLY A 112 1.31 6.95 -16.07
C GLY A 112 1.11 5.78 -15.11
N ALA A 113 1.31 5.96 -13.80
CA ALA A 113 1.03 4.97 -12.79
C ALA A 113 -0.27 5.26 -12.05
N LEU A 114 -0.90 4.21 -11.51
CA LEU A 114 -2.13 4.32 -10.70
C LEU A 114 -1.89 3.85 -9.27
N SER A 115 -2.60 4.46 -8.34
CA SER A 115 -2.71 3.99 -6.95
C SER A 115 -4.15 4.12 -6.44
N GLN A 116 -4.43 3.59 -5.24
CA GLN A 116 -5.70 3.87 -4.59
C GLN A 116 -5.84 5.35 -4.25
N SER A 117 -7.07 5.87 -4.30
CA SER A 117 -7.44 7.19 -3.77
C SER A 117 -8.10 7.10 -2.40
N ALA A 118 -8.52 5.90 -2.02
CA ALA A 118 -9.06 5.54 -0.71
C ALA A 118 -8.73 4.07 -0.41
N PRO A 119 -8.60 3.68 0.87
CA PRO A 119 -8.40 2.28 1.23
C PRO A 119 -9.53 1.40 0.70
N GLY A 120 -9.17 0.17 0.34
CA GLY A 120 -10.09 -0.82 -0.17
C GLY A 120 -9.38 -2.13 -0.44
N ASN A 121 -10.05 -3.05 -1.09
CA ASN A 121 -9.49 -4.34 -1.47
C ASN A 121 -9.84 -4.80 -2.89
N ASP A 122 -10.66 -4.01 -3.60
CA ASP A 122 -10.97 -4.23 -5.01
C ASP A 122 -11.04 -2.91 -5.76
N TRP A 123 -10.41 -2.85 -6.95
CA TRP A 123 -10.45 -1.70 -7.84
C TRP A 123 -10.56 -2.15 -9.29
N ILE A 124 -11.28 -1.39 -10.09
CA ILE A 124 -11.34 -1.56 -11.54
C ILE A 124 -10.63 -0.37 -12.17
N VAL A 125 -9.67 -0.65 -13.04
CA VAL A 125 -8.94 0.35 -13.81
C VAL A 125 -8.96 -0.04 -15.28
N THR A 126 -8.87 0.93 -16.18
CA THR A 126 -8.83 0.65 -17.62
C THR A 126 -7.43 0.86 -18.15
N TRP A 127 -6.89 -0.14 -18.84
CA TRP A 127 -5.67 0.00 -19.62
C TRP A 127 -5.99 0.04 -21.12
N THR A 128 -5.50 1.08 -21.79
CA THR A 128 -5.61 1.20 -23.25
C THR A 128 -4.24 0.92 -23.87
N ALA A 129 -4.20 -0.09 -24.72
CA ALA A 129 -2.99 -0.47 -25.44
C ALA A 129 -2.52 0.66 -26.37
N PRO A 130 -1.20 0.74 -26.66
CA PRO A 130 -0.68 1.75 -27.58
C PRO A 130 -1.29 1.61 -28.97
N ALA A 131 -1.36 2.73 -29.70
CA ALA A 131 -1.92 2.79 -31.06
C ALA A 131 -1.09 2.04 -32.10
N GLU A 132 0.18 1.77 -31.78
CA GLU A 132 1.14 1.05 -32.62
C GLU A 132 1.74 -0.11 -31.82
N ASP A 133 2.29 -1.12 -32.54
CA ASP A 133 3.02 -2.22 -31.92
C ASP A 133 4.34 -1.69 -31.33
N VAL A 134 4.48 -1.75 -30.01
CA VAL A 134 5.68 -1.38 -29.26
C VAL A 134 6.40 -2.59 -28.65
N GLY A 135 5.99 -3.80 -29.04
CA GLY A 135 6.51 -5.03 -28.47
C GLY A 135 5.78 -5.45 -27.19
N THR A 136 6.39 -6.33 -26.43
CA THR A 136 5.86 -6.81 -25.15
C THR A 136 5.90 -5.71 -24.10
N ILE A 137 4.80 -5.49 -23.41
CA ILE A 137 4.67 -4.47 -22.36
C ILE A 137 4.75 -5.15 -20.99
N ALA A 138 5.67 -4.66 -20.17
CA ALA A 138 5.83 -5.12 -18.80
C ALA A 138 4.93 -4.33 -17.84
N PHE A 139 4.49 -4.98 -16.79
CA PHE A 139 3.68 -4.41 -15.72
C PHE A 139 4.23 -4.78 -14.36
N GLN A 140 4.08 -3.88 -13.43
CA GLN A 140 4.37 -4.10 -12.02
C GLN A 140 3.16 -3.68 -11.20
N LEU A 141 2.70 -4.58 -10.33
CA LEU A 141 1.63 -4.34 -9.38
C LEU A 141 2.14 -4.65 -7.98
N VAL A 142 2.08 -3.68 -7.08
CA VAL A 142 2.26 -3.90 -5.65
C VAL A 142 0.94 -3.72 -4.94
N GLY A 143 0.65 -4.60 -4.00
CA GLY A 143 -0.53 -4.52 -3.14
C GLY A 143 -0.13 -4.64 -1.68
N ASN A 144 -0.76 -3.86 -0.81
CA ASN A 144 -0.52 -3.83 0.62
C ASN A 144 -1.84 -3.91 1.37
N ALA A 145 -2.05 -4.97 2.13
CA ALA A 145 -3.16 -5.13 3.06
C ALA A 145 -2.75 -4.61 4.44
N VAL A 146 -3.55 -3.75 5.04
CA VAL A 146 -3.24 -3.05 6.29
C VAL A 146 -4.23 -3.38 7.38
N ASN A 147 -3.75 -3.43 8.62
CA ASN A 147 -4.56 -3.72 9.82
C ASN A 147 -5.46 -2.53 10.25
N GLY A 148 -5.33 -1.36 9.62
CA GLY A 148 -6.18 -0.19 9.84
C GLY A 148 -5.82 0.66 11.05
N ASP A 149 -4.69 0.41 11.71
CA ASP A 149 -4.22 1.21 12.86
C ASP A 149 -3.59 2.55 12.46
N GLY A 150 -3.35 2.76 11.15
CA GLY A 150 -2.77 3.97 10.58
C GLY A 150 -1.26 4.06 10.68
N LEU A 151 -0.58 3.00 11.10
CA LEU A 151 0.87 2.92 11.23
C LEU A 151 1.41 1.79 10.36
N PRO A 152 2.56 1.99 9.68
CA PRO A 152 3.24 0.88 9.03
C PRO A 152 3.88 -0.03 10.10
N ASN A 153 3.53 -1.30 10.10
CA ASN A 153 4.03 -2.27 11.08
C ASN A 153 4.14 -3.69 10.49
N GLU A 154 4.53 -4.66 11.33
CA GLU A 154 4.74 -6.05 10.92
C GLU A 154 3.44 -6.82 10.64
N GLU A 155 2.29 -6.31 11.06
CA GLU A 155 0.97 -6.91 10.82
C GLU A 155 0.40 -6.55 9.45
N ASP A 156 0.97 -5.57 8.78
CA ASP A 156 0.65 -5.25 7.41
C ASP A 156 1.32 -6.26 6.48
N HIS A 157 0.61 -6.69 5.45
CA HIS A 157 1.12 -7.66 4.50
C HIS A 157 1.12 -7.09 3.09
N TRP A 158 2.26 -7.14 2.42
CA TRP A 158 2.36 -6.68 1.03
C TRP A 158 3.05 -7.70 0.13
N ASN A 159 2.76 -7.63 -1.16
CA ASN A 159 3.43 -8.46 -2.17
C ASN A 159 3.51 -7.73 -3.50
N ILE A 160 4.35 -8.24 -4.42
CA ILE A 160 4.58 -7.68 -5.74
C ILE A 160 4.29 -8.73 -6.79
N LEU A 161 3.51 -8.36 -7.80
CA LEU A 161 3.21 -9.16 -8.97
C LEU A 161 3.78 -8.48 -10.22
N SER A 162 4.74 -9.16 -10.87
CA SER A 162 5.31 -8.74 -12.16
C SER A 162 4.71 -9.60 -13.27
N PHE A 163 4.27 -8.96 -14.35
CA PHE A 163 3.73 -9.68 -15.50
C PHE A 163 3.97 -8.90 -16.80
N SER A 164 3.60 -9.52 -17.91
CA SER A 164 3.66 -8.88 -19.22
C SER A 164 2.48 -9.25 -20.10
N ILE A 165 2.19 -8.37 -21.06
CA ILE A 165 1.26 -8.58 -22.14
C ILE A 165 2.07 -8.60 -23.45
N SER A 166 1.91 -9.65 -24.25
CA SER A 166 2.68 -9.81 -25.48
C SER A 166 2.24 -8.82 -26.55
N ALA A 167 3.15 -8.54 -27.49
CA ALA A 167 2.86 -7.78 -28.70
C ALA A 167 1.69 -8.37 -29.51
N PRO A 168 1.04 -7.57 -30.36
CA PRO A 168 0.09 -8.08 -31.34
C PRO A 168 0.72 -9.15 -32.22
N ASP A 169 -0.08 -10.08 -32.72
CA ASP A 169 0.33 -11.14 -33.66
C ASP A 169 1.43 -12.11 -33.21
N THR A 170 1.76 -12.11 -31.90
CA THR A 170 2.55 -13.22 -31.38
C THR A 170 1.69 -14.48 -31.43
N THR A 171 1.85 -15.27 -32.51
CA THR A 171 1.21 -16.58 -32.67
C THR A 171 1.68 -17.57 -31.59
N THR A 172 1.31 -17.32 -30.37
CA THR A 172 1.42 -18.29 -29.27
C THR A 172 0.19 -19.20 -29.20
N ASN A 173 -0.41 -19.50 -30.35
CA ASN A 173 -1.84 -19.78 -30.46
C ASN A 173 -2.09 -21.12 -31.09
N ASP A 174 -1.60 -22.15 -30.46
CA ASP A 174 -2.15 -23.48 -30.70
C ASP A 174 -3.37 -23.79 -29.82
N ASP A 175 -3.79 -22.84 -28.97
CA ASP A 175 -4.96 -23.01 -28.12
C ASP A 175 -6.11 -22.13 -28.64
N GLU A 176 -7.27 -22.74 -28.87
CA GLU A 176 -8.52 -22.06 -29.25
C GLU A 176 -8.95 -20.97 -28.25
N ASP A 177 -8.28 -20.89 -27.09
CA ASP A 177 -8.47 -19.91 -26.01
C ASP A 177 -7.53 -18.70 -26.08
N GLY A 178 -6.82 -18.44 -27.15
CA GLY A 178 -5.84 -17.35 -27.32
C GLY A 178 -6.37 -15.94 -27.02
N LEU A 179 -7.69 -15.78 -26.92
CA LEU A 179 -8.39 -14.55 -26.56
C LEU A 179 -8.90 -14.55 -25.11
N ALA A 180 -8.73 -15.62 -24.35
CA ALA A 180 -9.20 -15.66 -22.97
C ALA A 180 -8.41 -14.71 -22.07
N LEU A 181 -9.13 -13.84 -21.37
CA LEU A 181 -8.54 -12.97 -20.36
C LEU A 181 -8.03 -13.82 -19.19
N ARG A 182 -6.84 -13.48 -18.70
CA ARG A 182 -6.16 -14.18 -17.62
C ARG A 182 -6.45 -13.50 -16.28
N THR A 183 -6.38 -14.31 -15.22
CA THR A 183 -6.17 -13.84 -13.86
C THR A 183 -4.75 -14.24 -13.44
N LEU A 184 -4.01 -13.30 -12.92
CA LEU A 184 -2.65 -13.48 -12.41
C LEU A 184 -2.65 -13.14 -10.92
N SER A 185 -1.85 -13.86 -10.13
CA SER A 185 -1.78 -13.64 -8.70
C SER A 185 -0.42 -14.02 -8.13
N VAL A 186 -0.12 -13.44 -6.97
CA VAL A 186 1.01 -13.78 -6.11
C VAL A 186 0.50 -13.85 -4.67
N GLY A 187 1.15 -14.65 -3.84
CA GLY A 187 0.72 -14.97 -2.48
C GLY A 187 0.17 -16.38 -2.37
N ASP A 188 -0.11 -16.81 -1.17
CA ASP A 188 -0.60 -18.15 -0.87
C ASP A 188 -2.10 -18.13 -0.60
N TYR A 189 -2.89 -18.69 -1.51
CA TYR A 189 -4.35 -18.79 -1.32
C TYR A 189 -4.73 -19.64 -0.10
N ASP A 190 -3.88 -20.61 0.29
CA ASP A 190 -4.14 -21.44 1.46
C ASP A 190 -4.07 -20.62 2.76
N SER A 191 -3.29 -19.52 2.76
CA SER A 191 -3.22 -18.59 3.90
C SER A 191 -4.55 -17.88 4.19
N LEU A 192 -5.44 -17.77 3.20
CA LEU A 192 -6.76 -17.17 3.36
C LEU A 192 -7.74 -18.12 4.08
N PHE A 193 -7.41 -19.39 4.11
CA PHE A 193 -8.19 -20.44 4.77
C PHE A 193 -7.46 -20.86 6.05
N VAL A 194 -7.22 -19.91 6.97
CA VAL A 194 -6.77 -20.25 8.32
C VAL A 194 -7.93 -21.02 8.97
N ALA A 195 -7.94 -22.33 8.70
CA ALA A 195 -8.93 -23.23 9.21
C ALA A 195 -8.90 -23.19 10.74
N ASP A 196 -10.05 -23.05 11.35
CA ASP A 196 -10.32 -23.29 12.76
C ASP A 196 -9.75 -22.30 13.81
N VAL A 197 -9.36 -21.09 13.44
CA VAL A 197 -9.23 -20.03 14.46
C VAL A 197 -10.64 -19.44 14.65
N ASP A 198 -11.16 -19.55 15.86
CA ASP A 198 -12.44 -18.93 16.23
C ASP A 198 -12.34 -17.42 15.91
N PRO A 199 -13.22 -16.85 15.07
CA PRO A 199 -13.20 -15.42 14.76
C PRO A 199 -13.20 -14.53 16.00
N ALA A 200 -13.76 -15.00 17.11
CA ALA A 200 -13.75 -14.31 18.40
C ALA A 200 -12.38 -14.34 19.06
N GLU A 201 -11.59 -15.40 18.86
CA GLU A 201 -10.22 -15.51 19.38
C GLU A 201 -9.27 -14.61 18.58
N LEU A 202 -9.40 -14.59 17.26
CA LEU A 202 -8.64 -13.69 16.37
C LEU A 202 -8.94 -12.21 16.67
N GLU A 203 -10.19 -11.87 16.89
CA GLU A 203 -10.60 -10.51 17.27
C GLU A 203 -10.08 -10.15 18.67
N ALA A 204 -10.04 -11.09 19.60
CA ALA A 204 -9.51 -10.89 20.95
C ALA A 204 -7.98 -10.69 20.92
N GLU A 205 -7.24 -11.48 20.14
CA GLU A 205 -5.80 -11.30 19.93
C GLU A 205 -5.51 -9.96 19.27
N ARG A 206 -6.26 -9.60 18.23
CA ARG A 206 -6.17 -8.29 17.56
C ARG A 206 -6.39 -7.14 18.52
N GLN A 207 -7.44 -7.19 19.34
CA GLN A 207 -7.74 -6.17 20.35
C GLN A 207 -6.64 -6.08 21.39
N GLN A 208 -6.08 -7.19 21.80
CA GLN A 208 -4.99 -7.25 22.76
C GLN A 208 -3.71 -6.64 22.16
N HIS A 209 -3.38 -6.97 20.91
CA HIS A 209 -2.21 -6.43 20.22
C HIS A 209 -2.32 -4.92 19.99
N ILE A 210 -3.50 -4.44 19.58
CA ILE A 210 -3.79 -3.00 19.48
C ILE A 210 -3.63 -2.31 20.84
N ALA A 211 -4.13 -2.93 21.92
CA ALA A 211 -4.02 -2.38 23.27
C ALA A 211 -2.56 -2.31 23.73
N ASP A 212 -1.75 -3.33 23.45
CA ASP A 212 -0.32 -3.38 23.78
C ASP A 212 0.46 -2.31 23.00
N GLN A 213 0.16 -2.14 21.73
CA GLN A 213 0.77 -1.11 20.88
C GLN A 213 0.42 0.31 21.35
N TYR A 214 -0.84 0.55 21.72
CA TYR A 214 -1.24 1.83 22.34
C TYR A 214 -0.55 2.05 23.70
N PHE A 215 -0.35 0.99 24.46
CA PHE A 215 0.34 1.07 25.76
C PHE A 215 1.82 1.40 25.57
N ASP A 216 2.49 0.77 24.62
CA ASP A 216 3.90 1.02 24.32
C ASP A 216 4.13 2.43 23.76
N ASN A 217 3.27 2.86 22.84
CA ASN A 217 3.29 4.22 22.30
C ASN A 217 2.96 5.26 23.40
N GLY A 218 2.01 4.96 24.27
CA GLY A 218 1.67 5.76 25.43
C GLY A 218 2.84 5.87 26.43
N ASN A 219 3.56 4.79 26.66
CA ASN A 219 4.76 4.77 27.49
C ASN A 219 5.89 5.62 26.91
N LEU A 220 6.15 5.49 25.60
CA LEU A 220 7.15 6.32 24.91
C LEU A 220 6.79 7.81 25.02
N PHE A 221 5.52 8.15 24.78
CA PHE A 221 5.02 9.52 24.92
C PHE A 221 5.14 10.03 26.36
N TYR A 222 4.81 9.21 27.36
CA TYR A 222 4.92 9.56 28.77
C TYR A 222 6.37 9.87 29.15
N TRP A 223 7.32 9.00 28.79
CA TRP A 223 8.73 9.19 29.13
C TRP A 223 9.36 10.37 28.39
N THR A 224 8.99 10.61 27.13
CA THR A 224 9.47 11.78 26.38
C THR A 224 8.92 13.07 26.98
N THR A 225 7.64 13.11 27.34
CA THR A 225 7.02 14.29 27.97
C THR A 225 7.61 14.56 29.34
N LEU A 226 7.81 13.52 30.14
CA LEU A 226 8.45 13.64 31.47
C LEU A 226 9.88 14.16 31.35
N SER A 227 10.64 13.68 30.37
CA SER A 227 12.02 14.15 30.12
C SER A 227 12.05 15.62 29.74
N ILE A 228 11.14 16.07 28.89
CA ILE A 228 11.02 17.49 28.49
C ILE A 228 10.65 18.36 29.69
N LEU A 229 9.71 17.92 30.55
CA LEU A 229 9.30 18.64 31.72
C LEU A 229 10.45 18.75 32.76
N LEU A 230 11.24 17.69 32.92
CA LEU A 230 12.39 17.64 33.78
C LEU A 230 13.49 18.61 33.31
N ILE A 231 13.78 18.61 32.01
CA ILE A 231 14.72 19.55 31.40
C ILE A 231 14.22 21.00 31.58
N ALA A 232 12.93 21.26 31.34
CA ALA A 232 12.35 22.57 31.49
C ALA A 232 12.40 23.04 32.96
N ALA A 233 12.23 22.14 33.94
CA ALA A 233 12.34 22.45 35.36
C ALA A 233 13.78 22.82 35.78
N ILE A 234 14.78 22.14 35.23
CA ILE A 234 16.20 22.45 35.47
C ILE A 234 16.54 23.86 34.96
N PHE A 235 16.09 24.23 33.77
CA PHE A 235 16.33 25.56 33.22
C PHE A 235 15.47 26.69 33.81
N GLN A 236 14.50 26.38 34.65
CA GLN A 236 13.68 27.38 35.37
C GLN A 236 14.18 27.62 36.80
N GLY A 237 15.09 26.80 37.29
CA GLY A 237 15.66 26.89 38.66
C GLY A 237 16.86 27.83 38.78
N GLU A 238 17.34 28.41 37.67
CA GLU A 238 18.33 29.51 37.67
C GLU A 238 17.57 30.82 37.30
#